data_76c9d8f4e06131b02086693cf1d955ff
#
_entry.id   76c9d8f4e06131b02086693cf1d955ff
#
_cell.length_a   1.000
_cell.length_b   1.000
_cell.length_c   1.000
_cell.angle_alpha   90.00
_cell.angle_beta   90.00
_cell.angle_gamma   90.00
#
_symmetry.space_group_name_H-M   'P 1'
#
loop_
_entity.id
_entity.type
_entity.pdbx_description
1 polymer ?
#
loop_
_entity_poly.entity_id
_entity_poly.type
_entity_poly.pdbx_seq_one_letter_code
_entity_poly.pdbx_strand_id
1 'polypeptide(L)'
;MRIGRVVAGTMALAAATIMATSESAAASVTPRIGSDHTYSGRQNTPSVPLHKGIGVAQHQYRIAVYTGNTADAGTDANVYITIYGTRGFVGPVRLDNSENNFEHGKTDRFTLGLRDVGRVKSIKISHDNSGKKPGWYLNRVAIDVNGDHPRFSCYRWLARDEDDHRTWVKLRRA
;
A
#
# COMPACT_ATOMS: atom_id res chain seq x y z
N MET A 1 -23.20 4.49 -56.72
CA MET A 1 -22.03 3.95 -57.41
C MET A 1 -20.89 4.97 -57.25
N ARG A 2 -20.03 4.77 -56.26
CA ARG A 2 -18.69 5.41 -56.16
C ARG A 2 -17.86 4.60 -55.21
N ILE A 3 -16.85 3.99 -55.76
CA ILE A 3 -15.83 3.14 -55.14
C ILE A 3 -14.72 4.09 -54.59
N GLY A 4 -14.32 3.97 -53.35
CA GLY A 4 -13.26 4.75 -52.74
C GLY A 4 -12.31 3.87 -51.91
N ARG A 5 -11.19 3.72 -52.43
CA ARG A 5 -9.85 3.19 -52.20
C ARG A 5 -9.48 2.86 -50.74
N VAL A 6 -9.04 1.63 -50.59
CA VAL A 6 -8.20 1.10 -49.49
C VAL A 6 -6.77 1.66 -49.67
N VAL A 7 -6.19 2.22 -48.66
CA VAL A 7 -4.74 2.47 -48.58
C VAL A 7 -4.18 1.68 -47.39
N ALA A 8 -3.47 0.63 -47.72
CA ALA A 8 -2.64 -0.14 -46.79
C ALA A 8 -1.33 0.64 -46.56
N GLY A 9 -1.08 1.03 -45.32
CA GLY A 9 0.20 1.60 -44.88
C GLY A 9 0.91 0.62 -43.96
N THR A 10 1.83 -0.14 -44.54
CA THR A 10 2.84 -0.89 -43.80
C THR A 10 3.91 0.07 -43.28
N MET A 11 4.17 0.09 -41.97
CA MET A 11 5.37 0.70 -41.43
C MET A 11 6.12 -0.28 -40.52
N ALA A 12 7.40 -0.35 -40.82
CA ALA A 12 8.38 -1.31 -40.37
C ALA A 12 8.76 -1.19 -38.90
N LEU A 13 9.06 -2.35 -38.36
CA LEU A 13 9.68 -2.61 -37.08
C LEU A 13 11.15 -2.08 -37.09
N ALA A 14 11.52 -1.29 -36.11
CA ALA A 14 12.91 -1.07 -35.73
C ALA A 14 13.11 -1.43 -34.27
N ALA A 15 13.68 -2.63 -34.05
CA ALA A 15 14.16 -3.07 -32.74
C ALA A 15 15.56 -2.50 -32.51
N ALA A 16 15.71 -1.66 -31.50
CA ALA A 16 17.02 -1.25 -30.99
C ALA A 16 17.28 -1.98 -29.67
N THR A 17 18.09 -3.03 -29.73
CA THR A 17 18.62 -3.73 -28.57
C THR A 17 19.84 -2.96 -28.06
N ILE A 18 19.73 -2.35 -26.86
CA ILE A 18 20.88 -1.77 -26.17
C ILE A 18 21.26 -2.76 -25.06
N MET A 19 22.36 -3.47 -25.26
CA MET A 19 23.07 -4.26 -24.25
C MET A 19 23.93 -3.28 -23.42
N ALA A 20 23.58 -3.05 -22.17
CA ALA A 20 24.45 -2.38 -21.21
C ALA A 20 25.14 -3.44 -20.36
N THR A 21 26.40 -3.67 -20.61
CA THR A 21 27.31 -4.45 -19.76
C THR A 21 27.87 -3.56 -18.66
N SER A 22 27.49 -3.82 -17.41
CA SER A 22 28.12 -3.20 -16.25
C SER A 22 29.25 -4.08 -15.74
N GLU A 23 30.49 -3.70 -16.05
CA GLU A 23 31.68 -4.24 -15.40
C GLU A 23 31.79 -3.67 -13.97
N SER A 24 31.72 -4.56 -13.00
CA SER A 24 31.98 -4.26 -11.59
C SER A 24 33.49 -4.53 -11.34
N ALA A 25 34.27 -3.46 -11.23
CA ALA A 25 35.67 -3.55 -10.81
C ALA A 25 35.75 -3.72 -9.28
N ALA A 26 36.01 -4.93 -8.81
CA ALA A 26 36.35 -5.19 -7.42
C ALA A 26 37.83 -4.82 -7.20
N ALA A 27 38.05 -3.73 -6.45
CA ALA A 27 39.39 -3.38 -5.96
C ALA A 27 39.70 -4.22 -4.72
N SER A 28 40.61 -5.19 -4.87
CA SER A 28 41.16 -5.95 -3.77
C SER A 28 42.27 -5.14 -3.07
N VAL A 29 42.00 -4.71 -1.84
CA VAL A 29 43.00 -4.11 -0.95
C VAL A 29 43.58 -5.22 -0.09
N THR A 30 44.82 -5.61 -0.31
CA THR A 30 45.60 -6.48 0.57
C THR A 30 46.23 -5.66 1.69
N PRO A 31 46.00 -5.98 2.97
CA PRO A 31 46.71 -5.35 4.07
C PRO A 31 48.10 -6.03 4.22
N ARG A 32 49.15 -5.23 4.22
CA ARG A 32 50.50 -5.66 4.60
C ARG A 32 50.56 -5.99 6.07
N ILE A 33 51.02 -7.18 6.41
CA ILE A 33 51.36 -7.59 7.77
C ILE A 33 52.70 -6.94 8.13
N GLY A 34 52.68 -6.04 9.11
CA GLY A 34 53.86 -5.56 9.82
C GLY A 34 53.87 -6.19 11.22
N SER A 35 54.93 -6.93 11.50
CA SER A 35 55.20 -7.63 12.75
C SER A 35 55.56 -6.68 13.88
N ASP A 36 55.28 -7.13 15.10
CA ASP A 36 55.80 -6.73 16.41
C ASP A 36 55.21 -5.49 17.08
N HIS A 37 54.34 -5.78 18.06
CA HIS A 37 54.50 -5.29 19.44
C HIS A 37 53.56 -6.07 20.37
N THR A 38 54.15 -6.91 21.21
CA THR A 38 53.51 -7.53 22.37
C THR A 38 53.01 -6.45 23.34
N TYR A 39 51.68 -6.24 23.38
CA TYR A 39 51.05 -5.49 24.45
C TYR A 39 50.07 -6.42 25.19
N SER A 40 50.56 -6.92 26.36
CA SER A 40 49.73 -7.59 27.36
C SER A 40 48.90 -6.55 28.09
N GLY A 41 47.73 -6.26 27.59
CA GLY A 41 46.76 -5.40 28.25
C GLY A 41 45.42 -6.14 28.32
N ARG A 42 44.97 -6.49 29.54
CA ARG A 42 43.60 -6.95 29.78
C ARG A 42 42.64 -5.88 29.25
N GLN A 43 42.11 -6.11 28.09
CA GLN A 43 41.00 -5.29 27.62
C GLN A 43 39.71 -5.83 28.22
N ASN A 44 39.25 -5.21 29.30
CA ASN A 44 37.83 -5.20 29.65
C ASN A 44 37.12 -4.38 28.55
N THR A 45 36.80 -5.04 27.45
CA THR A 45 35.81 -4.47 26.53
C THR A 45 34.46 -4.58 27.23
N PRO A 46 33.78 -3.46 27.52
CA PRO A 46 32.38 -3.53 27.91
C PRO A 46 31.63 -4.12 26.73
N SER A 47 31.08 -5.32 26.93
CA SER A 47 30.13 -5.88 25.99
C SER A 47 28.96 -4.93 25.92
N VAL A 48 28.95 -4.10 24.86
CA VAL A 48 27.79 -3.29 24.53
C VAL A 48 26.65 -4.30 24.32
N PRO A 49 25.59 -4.27 25.14
CA PRO A 49 24.49 -5.17 24.94
C PRO A 49 23.93 -4.92 23.55
N LEU A 50 23.94 -5.97 22.72
CA LEU A 50 23.28 -5.97 21.41
C LEU A 50 21.88 -5.43 21.64
N HIS A 51 21.59 -4.23 21.19
CA HIS A 51 20.26 -3.65 21.30
C HIS A 51 19.33 -4.60 20.57
N LYS A 52 18.63 -5.41 21.35
CA LYS A 52 17.50 -6.21 20.87
C LYS A 52 16.60 -5.23 20.14
N GLY A 53 16.57 -5.30 18.81
CA GLY A 53 15.81 -4.38 17.99
C GLY A 53 14.44 -4.24 18.62
N ILE A 54 14.06 -3.01 18.94
CA ILE A 54 12.75 -2.71 19.51
C ILE A 54 11.77 -3.03 18.36
N GLY A 55 11.31 -4.26 18.30
CA GLY A 55 10.28 -4.68 17.36
C GLY A 55 9.07 -3.79 17.63
N VAL A 56 8.73 -2.94 16.67
CA VAL A 56 7.54 -2.11 16.77
C VAL A 56 6.37 -3.04 16.97
N ALA A 57 5.69 -2.96 18.12
CA ALA A 57 4.56 -3.80 18.43
C ALA A 57 3.51 -3.66 17.32
N GLN A 58 3.22 -4.77 16.65
CA GLN A 58 2.17 -4.83 15.63
C GLN A 58 0.87 -5.26 16.29
N HIS A 59 -0.20 -4.60 15.94
CA HIS A 59 -1.56 -4.93 16.36
C HIS A 59 -2.36 -5.45 15.17
N GLN A 60 -3.25 -6.39 15.44
CA GLN A 60 -4.15 -6.94 14.42
C GLN A 60 -5.34 -5.99 14.23
N TYR A 61 -5.39 -5.34 13.06
CA TYR A 61 -6.53 -4.53 12.64
C TYR A 61 -7.45 -5.41 11.80
N ARG A 62 -8.66 -5.66 12.28
CA ARG A 62 -9.72 -6.29 11.48
C ARG A 62 -10.56 -5.20 10.86
N ILE A 63 -10.54 -5.13 9.53
CA ILE A 63 -11.18 -4.07 8.76
C ILE A 63 -12.30 -4.70 7.94
N ALA A 64 -13.51 -4.17 8.07
CA ALA A 64 -14.65 -4.52 7.23
C ALA A 64 -15.04 -3.32 6.38
N VAL A 65 -15.07 -3.50 5.07
CA VAL A 65 -15.45 -2.49 4.07
C VAL A 65 -16.78 -2.89 3.46
N TYR A 66 -17.73 -1.99 3.47
CA TYR A 66 -19.09 -2.21 2.98
C TYR A 66 -19.29 -1.43 1.70
N THR A 67 -19.33 -2.13 0.56
CA THR A 67 -19.71 -1.56 -0.74
C THR A 67 -21.22 -1.38 -0.81
N GLY A 68 -21.67 -0.32 -1.45
CA GLY A 68 -23.09 -0.02 -1.58
C GLY A 68 -23.86 -1.04 -2.38
N ASN A 69 -25.17 -1.03 -2.22
CA ASN A 69 -26.10 -1.89 -2.95
C ASN A 69 -26.89 -1.09 -4.02
N THR A 70 -26.28 -0.07 -4.59
CA THR A 70 -26.80 0.64 -5.75
C THR A 70 -26.18 0.07 -7.04
N ALA A 71 -26.82 0.25 -8.17
CA ALA A 71 -26.31 -0.25 -9.44
C ALA A 71 -24.86 0.24 -9.66
N ASP A 72 -24.01 -0.63 -10.16
CA ASP A 72 -22.58 -0.37 -10.47
C ASP A 72 -21.72 0.12 -9.27
N ALA A 73 -22.17 -0.11 -8.03
CA ALA A 73 -21.48 0.34 -6.82
C ALA A 73 -20.09 -0.28 -6.59
N GLY A 74 -19.80 -1.42 -7.21
CA GLY A 74 -18.50 -2.11 -7.09
C GLY A 74 -17.36 -1.40 -7.81
N THR A 75 -16.11 -1.79 -7.50
CA THR A 75 -14.93 -1.23 -8.18
C THR A 75 -13.89 -2.29 -8.50
N ASP A 76 -13.29 -2.20 -9.70
CA ASP A 76 -12.11 -2.99 -10.11
C ASP A 76 -10.78 -2.31 -9.69
N ALA A 77 -10.84 -1.13 -9.07
CA ALA A 77 -9.65 -0.36 -8.71
C ALA A 77 -8.96 -0.89 -7.44
N ASN A 78 -7.66 -0.64 -7.31
CA ASN A 78 -6.95 -0.94 -6.07
C ASN A 78 -7.35 0.03 -4.97
N VAL A 79 -7.80 -0.50 -3.84
CA VAL A 79 -8.25 0.27 -2.68
C VAL A 79 -7.18 0.34 -1.60
N TYR A 80 -7.03 1.50 -1.00
CA TYR A 80 -6.03 1.79 0.04
C TYR A 80 -6.66 2.44 1.26
N ILE A 81 -6.14 2.12 2.44
CA ILE A 81 -6.53 2.74 3.70
C ILE A 81 -5.33 3.38 4.41
N THR A 82 -5.54 4.56 4.98
CA THR A 82 -4.65 5.17 5.97
C THR A 82 -5.42 5.35 7.26
N ILE A 83 -4.88 4.89 8.38
CA ILE A 83 -5.52 4.92 9.70
C ILE A 83 -4.79 5.95 10.56
N TYR A 84 -5.52 6.92 11.10
CA TYR A 84 -5.02 7.98 11.97
C TYR A 84 -5.52 7.77 13.40
N GLY A 85 -4.63 7.80 14.35
CA GLY A 85 -4.94 7.62 15.77
C GLY A 85 -4.27 8.63 16.68
N THR A 86 -4.29 8.37 17.98
CA THR A 86 -3.71 9.25 19.00
C THR A 86 -2.19 9.25 19.02
N ARG A 87 -1.55 8.21 18.44
CA ARG A 87 -0.09 8.02 18.42
C ARG A 87 0.50 8.17 17.01
N GLY A 88 -0.25 8.76 16.07
CA GLY A 88 0.18 8.96 14.69
C GLY A 88 -0.71 8.25 13.68
N PHE A 89 -0.13 7.82 12.56
CA PHE A 89 -0.88 7.16 11.47
C PHE A 89 -0.10 5.98 10.90
N VAL A 90 -0.80 5.10 10.20
CA VAL A 90 -0.23 4.01 9.41
C VAL A 90 -0.92 3.92 8.05
N GLY A 91 -0.18 3.59 7.03
CA GLY A 91 -0.65 3.52 5.64
C GLY A 91 -0.07 4.63 4.74
N PRO A 92 -0.48 4.70 3.45
CA PRO A 92 -1.55 3.89 2.85
C PRO A 92 -1.18 2.41 2.75
N VAL A 93 -2.12 1.53 3.08
CA VAL A 93 -2.02 0.08 2.94
C VAL A 93 -3.07 -0.38 1.94
N ARG A 94 -2.68 -1.20 0.96
CA ARG A 94 -3.63 -1.81 0.02
C ARG A 94 -4.50 -2.82 0.76
N LEU A 95 -5.80 -2.74 0.53
CA LEU A 95 -6.78 -3.72 0.99
C LEU A 95 -6.95 -4.76 -0.11
N ASP A 96 -6.40 -5.94 0.12
CA ASP A 96 -6.44 -7.03 -0.85
C ASP A 96 -6.37 -8.38 -0.12
N ASN A 97 -7.06 -9.37 -0.67
CA ASN A 97 -7.03 -10.76 -0.25
C ASN A 97 -7.23 -11.67 -1.48
N SER A 98 -7.44 -12.96 -1.29
CA SER A 98 -7.64 -13.93 -2.38
C SER A 98 -9.04 -13.90 -3.02
N GLU A 99 -9.94 -13.05 -2.53
CA GLU A 99 -11.31 -12.94 -3.04
C GLU A 99 -11.42 -11.81 -4.08
N ASN A 100 -12.52 -11.80 -4.85
CA ASN A 100 -12.89 -10.66 -5.67
C ASN A 100 -13.52 -9.59 -4.76
N ASN A 101 -12.72 -8.58 -4.40
CA ASN A 101 -13.08 -7.58 -3.41
C ASN A 101 -13.90 -6.43 -4.01
N PHE A 102 -14.60 -5.72 -3.15
CA PHE A 102 -15.35 -4.47 -3.42
C PHE A 102 -16.46 -4.61 -4.46
N GLU A 103 -17.04 -5.81 -4.55
CA GLU A 103 -18.19 -6.07 -5.39
C GLU A 103 -19.46 -5.40 -4.83
N HIS A 104 -20.37 -5.09 -5.74
CA HIS A 104 -21.70 -4.56 -5.45
C HIS A 104 -22.39 -5.29 -4.28
N GLY A 105 -22.80 -4.56 -3.26
CA GLY A 105 -23.54 -5.04 -2.09
C GLY A 105 -22.75 -5.95 -1.14
N LYS A 106 -21.46 -6.19 -1.40
CA LYS A 106 -20.61 -7.05 -0.54
C LYS A 106 -20.00 -6.33 0.64
N THR A 107 -19.56 -7.14 1.58
CA THR A 107 -18.74 -6.75 2.72
C THR A 107 -17.45 -7.53 2.70
N ASP A 108 -16.34 -6.85 2.46
CA ASP A 108 -15.01 -7.43 2.42
C ASP A 108 -14.30 -7.27 3.75
N ARG A 109 -13.56 -8.29 4.17
CA ARG A 109 -12.87 -8.34 5.46
C ARG A 109 -11.38 -8.57 5.29
N PHE A 110 -10.59 -7.74 5.96
CA PHE A 110 -9.13 -7.77 5.92
C PHE A 110 -8.60 -7.85 7.35
N THR A 111 -7.55 -8.65 7.56
CA THR A 111 -6.82 -8.71 8.83
C THR A 111 -5.38 -8.29 8.57
N LEU A 112 -4.97 -7.16 9.11
CA LEU A 112 -3.67 -6.55 8.85
C LEU A 112 -2.87 -6.39 10.15
N GLY A 113 -1.64 -6.89 10.16
CA GLY A 113 -0.66 -6.61 11.21
C GLY A 113 -0.03 -5.25 10.99
N LEU A 114 -0.44 -4.22 11.73
CA LEU A 114 0.01 -2.85 11.53
C LEU A 114 0.57 -2.26 12.83
N ARG A 115 1.39 -1.23 12.70
CA ARG A 115 1.88 -0.45 13.84
C ARG A 115 0.71 0.12 14.65
N ASP A 116 0.83 0.09 15.98
CA ASP A 116 -0.13 0.71 16.88
C ASP A 116 -0.18 2.24 16.67
N VAL A 117 -1.34 2.74 16.29
CA VAL A 117 -1.62 4.17 16.17
C VAL A 117 -2.35 4.73 17.40
N GLY A 118 -2.53 3.92 18.44
CA GLY A 118 -3.38 4.25 19.60
C GLY A 118 -4.87 4.22 19.24
N ARG A 119 -5.68 4.98 19.97
CA ARG A 119 -7.12 5.09 19.68
C ARG A 119 -7.35 5.67 18.30
N VAL A 120 -8.08 4.95 17.46
CA VAL A 120 -8.37 5.36 16.08
C VAL A 120 -9.34 6.55 16.07
N LYS A 121 -8.99 7.62 15.37
CA LYS A 121 -9.76 8.87 15.27
C LYS A 121 -10.42 9.07 13.90
N SER A 122 -9.69 8.76 12.84
CA SER A 122 -10.14 8.95 11.47
C SER A 122 -9.42 7.99 10.53
N ILE A 123 -9.99 7.82 9.35
CA ILE A 123 -9.35 7.10 8.25
C ILE A 123 -9.35 7.95 6.99
N LYS A 124 -8.41 7.71 6.09
CA LYS A 124 -8.52 8.07 4.68
C LYS A 124 -8.66 6.77 3.90
N ILE A 125 -9.72 6.66 3.10
CA ILE A 125 -9.92 5.58 2.15
C ILE A 125 -9.80 6.16 0.74
N SER A 126 -9.17 5.42 -0.18
CA SER A 126 -8.93 5.88 -1.54
C SER A 126 -8.79 4.70 -2.49
N HIS A 127 -8.98 4.95 -3.77
CA HIS A 127 -8.61 4.02 -4.83
C HIS A 127 -7.79 4.73 -5.92
N ASP A 128 -7.06 3.94 -6.72
CA ASP A 128 -6.14 4.46 -7.74
C ASP A 128 -6.80 4.74 -9.10
N ASN A 129 -8.11 4.53 -9.20
CA ASN A 129 -8.88 4.68 -10.42
C ASN A 129 -8.43 3.74 -11.56
N SER A 130 -7.84 2.60 -11.23
CA SER A 130 -7.50 1.54 -12.18
C SER A 130 -8.70 0.64 -12.48
N GLY A 131 -8.51 -0.30 -13.41
CA GLY A 131 -9.57 -1.24 -13.79
C GLY A 131 -10.56 -0.68 -14.81
N LYS A 132 -11.56 -1.48 -15.14
CA LYS A 132 -12.58 -1.14 -16.16
C LYS A 132 -13.74 -0.33 -15.59
N LYS A 133 -14.07 -0.57 -14.31
CA LYS A 133 -15.13 0.10 -13.55
C LYS A 133 -14.54 0.69 -12.28
N PRO A 134 -13.85 1.83 -12.37
CA PRO A 134 -13.11 2.37 -11.22
C PRO A 134 -13.98 3.12 -10.21
N GLY A 135 -15.18 3.58 -10.58
CA GLY A 135 -16.12 4.23 -9.68
C GLY A 135 -16.56 3.29 -8.56
N TRP A 136 -16.68 3.79 -7.33
CA TRP A 136 -17.00 2.98 -6.16
C TRP A 136 -17.95 3.69 -5.21
N TYR A 137 -19.11 3.09 -4.92
CA TYR A 137 -20.01 3.59 -3.89
C TYR A 137 -19.67 2.96 -2.54
N LEU A 138 -18.99 3.72 -1.69
CA LEU A 138 -18.62 3.28 -0.35
C LEU A 138 -19.73 3.58 0.66
N ASN A 139 -20.30 2.57 1.31
CA ASN A 139 -21.25 2.76 2.39
C ASN A 139 -20.57 3.16 3.69
N ARG A 140 -19.66 2.32 4.17
CA ARG A 140 -18.98 2.52 5.45
C ARG A 140 -17.74 1.64 5.58
N VAL A 141 -16.90 1.97 6.55
CA VAL A 141 -15.78 1.14 7.00
C VAL A 141 -15.94 0.89 8.51
N ALA A 142 -15.64 -0.32 8.95
CA ALA A 142 -15.55 -0.70 10.35
C ALA A 142 -14.15 -1.21 10.65
N ILE A 143 -13.61 -0.88 11.81
CA ILE A 143 -12.31 -1.39 12.27
C ILE A 143 -12.51 -1.96 13.66
N ASP A 144 -11.87 -3.12 13.93
CA ASP A 144 -11.78 -3.70 15.25
C ASP A 144 -10.30 -3.88 15.59
N VAL A 145 -9.84 -3.21 16.64
CA VAL A 145 -8.44 -3.25 17.10
C VAL A 145 -8.38 -2.99 18.61
N ASN A 146 -7.70 -3.87 19.34
CA ASN A 146 -7.46 -3.72 20.80
C ASN A 146 -8.73 -3.42 21.62
N GLY A 147 -9.87 -4.04 21.28
CA GLY A 147 -11.15 -3.76 21.94
C GLY A 147 -11.80 -2.43 21.57
N ASP A 148 -11.21 -1.64 20.69
CA ASP A 148 -11.84 -0.45 20.08
C ASP A 148 -12.53 -0.84 18.77
N HIS A 149 -13.77 -0.36 18.55
CA HIS A 149 -14.63 -0.74 17.43
C HIS A 149 -15.14 0.49 16.67
N PRO A 150 -14.24 1.36 16.13
CA PRO A 150 -14.68 2.55 15.40
C PRO A 150 -15.43 2.22 14.12
N ARG A 151 -16.42 3.04 13.80
CA ARG A 151 -17.24 2.99 12.58
C ARG A 151 -17.11 4.31 11.84
N PHE A 152 -17.08 4.23 10.50
CA PHE A 152 -16.88 5.37 9.61
C PHE A 152 -17.91 5.31 8.49
N SER A 153 -18.93 6.14 8.60
CA SER A 153 -19.98 6.26 7.57
C SER A 153 -19.50 7.10 6.40
N CYS A 154 -19.86 6.70 5.17
CA CYS A 154 -19.49 7.41 3.94
C CYS A 154 -20.72 7.72 3.10
N TYR A 155 -21.40 6.69 2.58
CA TYR A 155 -22.65 6.78 1.78
C TYR A 155 -22.52 7.69 0.55
N ARG A 156 -21.44 7.51 -0.24
CA ARG A 156 -21.19 8.32 -1.43
C ARG A 156 -20.35 7.58 -2.45
N TRP A 157 -20.35 8.08 -3.66
CA TRP A 157 -19.41 7.69 -4.70
C TRP A 157 -18.00 8.22 -4.42
N LEU A 158 -17.03 7.39 -4.70
CA LEU A 158 -15.63 7.75 -4.89
C LEU A 158 -15.33 7.48 -6.36
N ALA A 159 -15.37 8.51 -7.19
CA ALA A 159 -15.21 8.39 -8.64
C ALA A 159 -14.75 9.74 -9.20
N ARG A 160 -14.25 9.75 -10.44
CA ARG A 160 -13.85 11.00 -11.11
C ARG A 160 -15.00 11.71 -11.78
N ASP A 161 -16.07 11.00 -12.07
CA ASP A 161 -17.26 11.41 -12.82
C ASP A 161 -18.53 11.50 -11.97
N GLU A 162 -18.43 11.21 -10.67
CA GLU A 162 -19.52 11.19 -9.71
C GLU A 162 -19.22 12.08 -8.49
N ASP A 163 -20.24 12.51 -7.77
CA ASP A 163 -20.19 13.33 -6.54
C ASP A 163 -19.21 14.53 -6.64
N ASP A 164 -18.16 14.54 -5.81
CA ASP A 164 -17.14 15.61 -5.78
C ASP A 164 -15.91 15.33 -6.66
N HIS A 165 -16.01 14.38 -7.59
CA HIS A 165 -14.94 13.99 -8.53
C HIS A 165 -13.65 13.51 -7.85
N ARG A 166 -13.76 12.91 -6.65
CA ARG A 166 -12.63 12.44 -5.86
C ARG A 166 -12.64 10.93 -5.69
N THR A 167 -11.47 10.33 -5.89
CA THR A 167 -11.24 8.91 -5.64
C THR A 167 -10.79 8.63 -4.19
N TRP A 168 -11.07 9.54 -3.26
CA TRP A 168 -10.71 9.40 -1.86
C TRP A 168 -11.64 10.20 -0.95
N VAL A 169 -11.71 9.76 0.31
CA VAL A 169 -12.42 10.48 1.36
C VAL A 169 -11.70 10.32 2.70
N LYS A 170 -11.73 11.35 3.53
CA LYS A 170 -11.30 11.29 4.92
C LYS A 170 -12.54 11.25 5.82
N LEU A 171 -12.68 10.16 6.57
CA LEU A 171 -13.83 9.91 7.44
C LEU A 171 -13.41 10.02 8.89
N ARG A 172 -14.22 10.70 9.69
CA ARG A 172 -14.06 10.75 11.14
C ARG A 172 -14.87 9.62 11.78
N ARG A 173 -14.41 9.17 12.92
CA ARG A 173 -15.12 8.24 13.78
C ARG A 173 -16.50 8.82 14.16
N ALA A 174 -17.55 7.99 14.03
CA ALA A 174 -18.89 8.28 14.55
C ALA A 174 -18.90 8.16 16.09
#